data_a21089c4afdcc2f873cd2edd7b8d6299
#
_entry.id   a21089c4afdcc2f873cd2edd7b8d6299
#
_cell.length_a   1.000
_cell.length_b   1.000
_cell.length_c   1.000
_cell.angle_alpha   90.00
_cell.angle_beta   90.00
_cell.angle_gamma   90.00
#
_symmetry.space_group_name_H-M   'P 1'
#
loop_
_entity.id
_entity.type
_entity.pdbx_description
1 polymer ?
#
loop_
_entity_poly.entity_id
_entity_poly.type
_entity_poly.pdbx_seq_one_letter_code
_entity_poly.pdbx_strand_id
1 'polypeptide(L)'
;MIFDKELRAEVKIQRDAIHSLLKYHLPKCDLTKIGDSEIQLTWSCNPSNIRETLLSCSMYGDWQFEEHQWESFDNYHYSTDLKVDYKSPANKVVNALMKLL
;
A
#
# COMPACT_ATOMS: atom_id res chain seq x y z
N MET A 1 5.57 5.27 12.04
CA MET A 1 7.03 5.43 12.03
C MET A 1 7.69 4.21 12.65
N ILE A 2 8.67 3.64 11.97
CA ILE A 2 9.41 2.46 12.44
C ILE A 2 10.69 2.95 13.12
N PHE A 3 10.85 2.65 14.41
CA PHE A 3 12.00 3.12 15.20
C PHE A 3 13.20 2.20 15.11
N ASP A 4 12.99 0.91 14.94
CA ASP A 4 14.08 -0.07 14.85
C ASP A 4 14.76 0.01 13.48
N LYS A 5 16.08 0.20 13.49
CA LYS A 5 16.88 0.35 12.27
C LYS A 5 16.86 -0.90 11.39
N GLU A 6 16.98 -2.08 12.02
CA GLU A 6 17.01 -3.35 11.30
C GLU A 6 15.64 -3.67 10.71
N LEU A 7 14.59 -3.46 11.48
CA LEU A 7 13.21 -3.63 11.02
C LEU A 7 12.93 -2.69 9.85
N ARG A 8 13.35 -1.43 9.94
CA ARG A 8 13.14 -0.46 8.89
C ARG A 8 13.82 -0.88 7.58
N ALA A 9 15.05 -1.40 7.67
CA ALA A 9 15.80 -1.87 6.51
C ALA A 9 15.09 -3.06 5.85
N GLU A 10 14.64 -4.02 6.64
CA GLU A 10 13.89 -5.19 6.13
C GLU A 10 12.56 -4.81 5.50
N VAL A 11 11.83 -3.90 6.15
CA VAL A 11 10.56 -3.39 5.61
C VAL A 11 10.78 -2.68 4.29
N LYS A 12 11.84 -1.89 4.18
CA LYS A 12 12.16 -1.19 2.94
C LYS A 12 12.44 -2.17 1.79
N ILE A 13 13.19 -3.23 2.06
CA ILE A 13 13.49 -4.27 1.06
C ILE A 13 12.18 -4.93 0.61
N GLN A 14 11.33 -5.31 1.54
CA GLN A 14 10.05 -5.91 1.22
C GLN A 14 9.15 -4.93 0.46
N ARG A 15 9.09 -3.66 0.91
CA ARG A 15 8.32 -2.62 0.24
C ARG A 15 8.75 -2.44 -1.21
N ASP A 16 10.05 -2.45 -1.47
CA ASP A 16 10.57 -2.31 -2.84
C ASP A 16 10.20 -3.52 -3.70
N ALA A 17 10.23 -4.71 -3.14
CA ALA A 17 9.79 -5.93 -3.83
C ALA A 17 8.28 -5.88 -4.13
N ILE A 18 7.47 -5.44 -3.16
CA ILE A 18 6.04 -5.26 -3.34
C ILE A 18 5.77 -4.24 -4.47
N HIS A 19 6.48 -3.14 -4.47
CA HIS A 19 6.32 -2.11 -5.51
C HIS A 19 6.59 -2.68 -6.90
N SER A 20 7.64 -3.48 -7.06
CA SER A 20 7.97 -4.11 -8.34
C SER A 20 6.87 -5.07 -8.80
N LEU A 21 6.31 -5.86 -7.88
CA LEU A 21 5.20 -6.77 -8.19
C LEU A 21 3.92 -6.00 -8.56
N LEU A 22 3.62 -4.93 -7.84
CA LEU A 22 2.44 -4.11 -8.11
C LEU A 22 2.54 -3.43 -9.48
N LYS A 23 3.72 -3.00 -9.88
CA LYS A 23 3.94 -2.44 -11.22
C LYS A 23 3.54 -3.43 -12.31
N TYR A 24 3.84 -4.69 -12.09
CA TYR A 24 3.48 -5.75 -13.02
C TYR A 24 1.97 -6.01 -13.05
N HIS A 25 1.34 -6.06 -11.87
CA HIS A 25 -0.09 -6.38 -11.76
C HIS A 25 -1.00 -5.19 -12.06
N LEU A 26 -0.54 -3.97 -11.83
CA LEU A 26 -1.34 -2.75 -11.96
C LEU A 26 -0.63 -1.73 -12.86
N PRO A 27 -0.47 -2.04 -14.16
CA PRO A 27 0.31 -1.17 -15.06
C PRO A 27 -0.31 0.20 -15.30
N LYS A 28 -1.60 0.36 -15.04
CA LYS A 28 -2.32 1.64 -15.24
C LYS A 28 -2.43 2.47 -13.96
N CYS A 29 -1.91 1.98 -12.87
CA CYS A 29 -1.92 2.67 -11.59
C CYS A 29 -0.58 3.35 -11.35
N ASP A 30 -0.59 4.59 -10.88
CA ASP A 30 0.63 5.27 -10.48
C ASP A 30 1.03 4.82 -9.09
N LEU A 31 2.24 4.31 -8.96
CA LEU A 31 2.78 3.78 -7.71
C LEU A 31 3.89 4.68 -7.22
N THR A 32 3.70 5.30 -6.07
CA THR A 32 4.68 6.21 -5.48
C THR A 32 5.18 5.63 -4.16
N LYS A 33 6.51 5.48 -4.06
CA LYS A 33 7.13 5.09 -2.80
C LYS A 33 7.20 6.30 -1.88
N ILE A 34 6.73 6.13 -0.64
CA ILE A 34 6.75 7.18 0.37
C ILE A 34 7.58 6.69 1.55
N GLY A 35 8.62 7.45 1.91
CA GLY A 35 9.52 7.07 2.99
C GLY A 35 10.12 5.69 2.77
N ASP A 36 10.23 4.90 3.84
CA ASP A 36 10.81 3.56 3.80
C ASP A 36 9.76 2.44 3.82
N SER A 37 8.51 2.76 4.16
CA SER A 37 7.52 1.74 4.53
C SER A 37 6.17 1.89 3.84
N GLU A 38 6.03 2.78 2.87
CA GLU A 38 4.73 3.07 2.28
C GLU A 38 4.77 3.05 0.76
N ILE A 39 3.63 2.70 0.16
CA ILE A 39 3.37 2.83 -1.28
C ILE A 39 1.99 3.46 -1.43
N GLN A 40 1.93 4.55 -2.17
CA GLN A 40 0.67 5.18 -2.55
C GLN A 40 0.29 4.75 -3.97
N LEU A 41 -0.93 4.26 -4.12
CA LEU A 41 -1.51 3.90 -5.40
C LEU A 41 -2.49 4.99 -5.80
N THR A 42 -2.25 5.62 -6.95
CA THR A 42 -3.14 6.65 -7.48
C THR A 42 -3.79 6.10 -8.74
N TRP A 43 -5.11 6.02 -8.73
CA TRP A 43 -5.88 5.49 -9.84
C TRP A 43 -6.22 6.60 -10.83
N SER A 44 -6.23 6.28 -12.12
CA SER A 44 -6.68 7.20 -13.15
C SER A 44 -8.18 7.44 -12.99
N CYS A 45 -8.52 8.58 -12.39
CA CYS A 45 -9.90 9.00 -12.18
C CYS A 45 -10.13 10.33 -12.88
N ASN A 46 -11.41 10.64 -13.16
CA ASN A 46 -11.75 11.97 -13.63
C ASN A 46 -11.73 12.96 -12.44
N PRO A 47 -11.75 14.29 -12.69
CA PRO A 47 -11.63 15.26 -11.60
C PRO A 47 -12.73 15.19 -10.54
N SER A 48 -13.87 14.58 -10.83
CA SER A 48 -14.98 14.45 -9.87
C SER A 48 -14.90 13.17 -9.04
N ASN A 49 -14.07 12.21 -9.43
CA ASN A 49 -13.90 10.93 -8.75
C ASN A 49 -12.42 10.65 -8.55
N ILE A 50 -11.95 10.77 -7.33
CA ILE A 50 -10.55 10.51 -6.98
C ILE A 50 -10.49 9.28 -6.10
N ARG A 51 -9.61 8.35 -6.44
CA ARG A 51 -9.35 7.14 -5.64
C ARG A 51 -7.87 7.05 -5.33
N GLU A 52 -7.55 6.97 -4.06
CA GLU A 52 -6.19 6.78 -3.58
C GLU A 52 -6.16 5.59 -2.62
N THR A 53 -5.17 4.75 -2.77
CA THR A 53 -4.94 3.60 -1.92
C THR A 53 -3.55 3.73 -1.30
N LEU A 54 -3.46 3.53 0.00
CA LEU A 54 -2.20 3.56 0.72
C LEU A 54 -1.93 2.19 1.32
N LEU A 55 -0.77 1.65 0.99
CA LEU A 55 -0.23 0.45 1.60
C LEU A 55 0.92 0.88 2.50
N SER A 56 0.83 0.59 3.79
CA SER A 56 1.85 1.01 4.77
C SER A 56 2.16 -0.11 5.74
N CYS A 57 3.39 -0.10 6.24
CA CYS A 57 3.80 -1.03 7.29
C CYS A 57 3.81 -0.30 8.63
N SER A 58 3.17 -0.90 9.64
CA SER A 58 3.12 -0.33 10.98
C SER A 58 4.48 -0.42 11.68
N MET A 59 4.62 0.27 12.81
CA MET A 59 5.82 0.21 13.64
C MET A 59 6.11 -1.20 14.16
N TYR A 60 5.11 -2.08 14.15
CA TYR A 60 5.25 -3.48 14.57
C TYR A 60 5.54 -4.43 13.40
N GLY A 61 5.59 -3.91 12.17
CA GLY A 61 5.90 -4.70 10.99
C GLY A 61 4.70 -5.29 10.28
N ASP A 62 3.49 -4.89 10.62
CA ASP A 62 2.27 -5.40 9.98
C ASP A 62 1.84 -4.49 8.84
N TRP A 63 1.51 -5.09 7.70
CA TRP A 63 1.03 -4.33 6.54
C TRP A 63 -0.43 -3.94 6.69
N GLN A 64 -0.72 -2.69 6.36
CA GLN A 64 -2.05 -2.10 6.50
C GLN A 64 -2.47 -1.45 5.20
N PHE A 65 -3.78 -1.44 4.99
CA PHE A 65 -4.44 -0.94 3.81
C PHE A 65 -5.34 0.23 4.18
N GLU A 66 -5.23 1.33 3.43
CA GLU A 66 -6.17 2.45 3.51
C GLU A 66 -6.66 2.80 2.12
N GLU A 67 -7.95 3.07 1.99
CA GLU A 67 -8.52 3.52 0.75
C GLU A 67 -9.37 4.76 0.98
N HIS A 68 -9.13 5.76 0.16
CA HIS A 68 -9.90 7.00 0.14
C HIS A 68 -10.51 7.18 -1.24
N GLN A 69 -11.81 7.44 -1.27
CA GLN A 69 -12.54 7.77 -2.49
C GLN A 69 -13.30 9.07 -2.27
N TRP A 70 -13.09 10.02 -3.18
CA TRP A 70 -13.80 11.30 -3.17
C TRP A 70 -14.66 11.37 -4.42
N GLU A 71 -15.97 11.36 -4.21
CA GLU A 71 -16.95 11.70 -5.24
C GLU A 71 -17.53 13.08 -4.93
N SER A 72 -18.20 13.70 -5.90
CA SER A 72 -18.67 15.11 -5.81
C SER A 72 -19.36 15.48 -4.51
N PHE A 73 -20.03 14.55 -3.84
CA PHE A 73 -20.78 14.78 -2.61
C PHE A 73 -20.52 13.76 -1.51
N ASP A 74 -19.75 12.71 -1.79
CA ASP A 74 -19.50 11.62 -0.85
C ASP A 74 -18.02 11.33 -0.73
N ASN A 75 -17.57 11.22 0.53
CA ASN A 75 -16.23 10.74 0.84
C ASN A 75 -16.32 9.35 1.45
N TYR A 76 -15.54 8.43 0.93
CA TYR A 76 -15.44 7.08 1.46
C TYR A 76 -14.02 6.85 1.99
N HIS A 77 -13.93 6.34 3.21
CA HIS A 77 -12.67 5.97 3.82
C HIS A 77 -12.78 4.59 4.44
N TYR A 78 -11.83 3.72 4.12
CA TYR A 78 -11.77 2.37 4.66
C TYR A 78 -10.33 2.04 4.99
N SER A 79 -10.11 1.43 6.16
CA SER A 79 -8.79 0.93 6.54
C SER A 79 -8.92 -0.44 7.19
N THR A 80 -7.93 -1.29 6.94
CA THR A 80 -7.88 -2.62 7.54
C THR A 80 -6.45 -3.14 7.58
N ASP A 81 -6.21 -4.08 8.47
CA ASP A 81 -4.96 -4.84 8.54
C ASP A 81 -5.01 -5.96 7.50
N LEU A 82 -3.93 -6.13 6.74
CA LEU A 82 -3.83 -7.20 5.75
C LEU A 82 -3.53 -8.56 6.36
N LYS A 83 -3.17 -8.59 7.65
CA LYS A 83 -2.80 -9.79 8.41
C LYS A 83 -1.59 -10.51 7.82
N VAL A 84 -0.70 -9.76 7.20
CA VAL A 84 0.61 -10.20 6.73
C VAL A 84 1.65 -9.22 7.23
N ASP A 85 2.83 -9.70 7.58
CA ASP A 85 3.87 -8.89 8.18
C ASP A 85 5.10 -8.77 7.27
N TYR A 86 6.10 -8.01 7.74
CA TYR A 86 7.33 -7.75 7.00
C TYR A 86 8.18 -9.00 6.79
N LYS A 87 7.93 -10.09 7.51
CA LYS A 87 8.63 -11.37 7.34
C LYS A 87 7.99 -12.25 6.27
N SER A 88 6.77 -11.92 5.86
CA SER A 88 6.08 -12.65 4.81
C SER A 88 6.70 -12.35 3.44
N PRO A 89 6.68 -13.31 2.50
CA PRO A 89 7.09 -13.01 1.13
C PRO A 89 6.27 -11.87 0.53
N ALA A 90 6.89 -11.05 -0.30
CA ALA A 90 6.23 -9.89 -0.92
C ALA A 90 4.98 -10.27 -1.69
N ASN A 91 4.97 -11.43 -2.36
CA ASN A 91 3.80 -11.90 -3.10
C ASN A 91 2.59 -12.17 -2.21
N LYS A 92 2.79 -12.54 -0.94
CA LYS A 92 1.68 -12.71 0.00
C LYS A 92 1.03 -11.38 0.35
N VAL A 93 1.83 -10.34 0.51
CA VAL A 93 1.32 -8.99 0.75
C VAL A 93 0.53 -8.50 -0.47
N VAL A 94 1.08 -8.69 -1.67
CA VAL A 94 0.41 -8.32 -2.91
C VAL A 94 -0.90 -9.07 -3.08
N ASN A 95 -0.92 -10.38 -2.81
CA ASN A 95 -2.15 -11.18 -2.92
C ASN A 95 -3.23 -10.70 -1.95
N ALA A 96 -2.84 -10.38 -0.71
CA ALA A 96 -3.78 -9.85 0.27
C ALA A 96 -4.34 -8.50 -0.16
N LEU A 97 -3.47 -7.62 -0.70
CA LEU A 97 -3.89 -6.32 -1.22
C LEU A 97 -4.84 -6.47 -2.41
N MET A 98 -4.51 -7.34 -3.36
CA MET A 98 -5.32 -7.51 -4.57
C MET A 98 -6.73 -8.01 -4.28
N LYS A 99 -6.93 -8.73 -3.20
CA LYS A 99 -8.27 -9.17 -2.78
C LYS A 99 -9.16 -8.01 -2.34
N LEU A 100 -8.56 -6.88 -1.94
CA LEU A 100 -9.29 -5.70 -1.48
C LEU A 100 -9.51 -4.68 -2.60
N LEU A 101 -8.76 -4.80 -3.66
CA LEU A 101 -8.89 -3.93 -4.82
C LEU A 101 -9.95 -4.48 -5.78
#